data_65496ffd04eaab41903331039383c37f
#
_entry.id   65496ffd04eaab41903331039383c37f
#
_cell.length_a   1.000
_cell.length_b   1.000
_cell.length_c   1.000
_cell.angle_alpha   90.00
_cell.angle_beta   90.00
_cell.angle_gamma   90.00
#
_symmetry.space_group_name_H-M   'P 1'
#
loop_
_entity.id
_entity.type
_entity.pdbx_description
1 polymer ?
#
loop_
_entity_poly.entity_id
_entity_poly.type
_entity_poly.pdbx_seq_one_letter_code
_entity_poly.pdbx_strand_id
1 'polypeptide(L)'
;TRMQRFTLDVDASSGAISNFQIAETVIFKSGGAPLNGIAPSPTSNIGLAFDPEGLVINPKTGTFLVSDEYGPSVREFSRSGELLRTYTTPDNLVPRDAGGTPNFASDAGNSAGKRTNRGFEGLAISPDGKYAFAMLQSAMLDEGGGNGSINRIVKFDTATGQAVGQYAYSMKRGGQGQG
;
A
#
# COMPACT_ATOMS: atom_id res chain seq x y z
N THR A 1 9.87 6.33 7.67
CA THR A 1 9.85 5.19 6.73
C THR A 1 10.87 5.36 5.63
N ARG A 2 11.37 4.26 5.03
CA ARG A 2 12.49 4.31 4.08
C ARG A 2 12.46 3.12 3.12
N MET A 3 13.09 3.30 1.98
CA MET A 3 13.51 2.23 1.07
C MET A 3 15.01 2.02 1.20
N GLN A 4 15.48 0.79 1.05
CA GLN A 4 16.90 0.46 0.95
C GLN A 4 17.17 -0.24 -0.37
N ARG A 5 18.22 0.21 -1.06
CA ARG A 5 18.79 -0.46 -2.21
C ARG A 5 20.04 -1.19 -1.77
N PHE A 6 20.15 -2.42 -2.15
CA PHE A 6 21.34 -3.22 -1.85
C PHE A 6 21.84 -3.93 -3.11
N THR A 7 23.07 -4.39 -3.05
CA THR A 7 23.69 -5.27 -4.05
C THR A 7 24.08 -6.57 -3.38
N LEU A 8 24.03 -7.65 -4.13
CA LEU A 8 24.49 -8.96 -3.73
C LEU A 8 24.91 -9.78 -4.97
N ASP A 9 25.77 -10.75 -4.76
CA ASP A 9 26.12 -11.72 -5.80
C ASP A 9 25.33 -13.01 -5.57
N VAL A 10 24.82 -13.57 -6.66
CA VAL A 10 24.10 -14.87 -6.64
C VAL A 10 24.86 -15.83 -7.56
N ASP A 11 25.34 -16.93 -7.01
CA ASP A 11 25.85 -18.05 -7.80
C ASP A 11 24.67 -18.81 -8.42
N ALA A 12 24.54 -18.72 -9.74
CA ALA A 12 23.41 -19.32 -10.46
C ALA A 12 23.41 -20.87 -10.40
N SER A 13 24.55 -21.50 -10.11
CA SER A 13 24.66 -22.97 -10.06
C SER A 13 24.28 -23.54 -8.70
N SER A 14 24.61 -22.86 -7.61
CA SER A 14 24.39 -23.30 -6.23
C SER A 14 23.27 -22.55 -5.51
N GLY A 15 22.86 -21.38 -6.02
CA GLY A 15 21.95 -20.46 -5.34
C GLY A 15 22.61 -19.72 -4.17
N ALA A 16 23.93 -19.85 -3.98
CA ALA A 16 24.63 -19.19 -2.87
C ALA A 16 24.61 -17.66 -3.06
N ILE A 17 24.35 -16.95 -1.96
CA ILE A 17 24.32 -15.48 -1.92
C ILE A 17 25.54 -15.00 -1.15
N SER A 18 26.24 -13.99 -1.70
CA SER A 18 27.42 -13.38 -1.11
C SER A 18 27.49 -11.86 -1.40
N ASN A 19 28.47 -11.19 -0.82
CA ASN A 19 28.78 -9.78 -1.07
C ASN A 19 27.61 -8.83 -0.88
N PHE A 20 26.76 -9.08 0.14
CA PHE A 20 25.65 -8.18 0.47
C PHE A 20 26.17 -6.82 0.93
N GLN A 21 25.68 -5.75 0.28
CA GLN A 21 26.00 -4.37 0.65
C GLN A 21 24.76 -3.49 0.51
N ILE A 22 24.52 -2.63 1.50
CA ILE A 22 23.51 -1.55 1.36
C ILE A 22 24.13 -0.43 0.54
N ALA A 23 23.65 -0.27 -0.68
CA ALA A 23 24.16 0.73 -1.62
C ALA A 23 23.55 2.12 -1.38
N GLU A 24 22.28 2.18 -0.90
CA GLU A 24 21.58 3.44 -0.69
C GLU A 24 20.43 3.27 0.30
N THR A 25 20.18 4.32 1.10
CA THR A 25 18.97 4.46 1.92
C THR A 25 18.23 5.73 1.48
N VAL A 26 16.97 5.57 1.05
CA VAL A 26 16.09 6.67 0.64
C VAL A 26 15.01 6.85 1.68
N ILE A 27 14.99 8.01 2.34
CA ILE A 27 13.93 8.37 3.31
C ILE A 27 12.73 8.90 2.54
N PHE A 28 11.55 8.35 2.78
CA PHE A 28 10.29 8.88 2.25
C PHE A 28 9.89 10.14 2.99
N LYS A 29 9.54 11.20 2.24
CA LYS A 29 9.25 12.54 2.74
C LYS A 29 8.00 13.11 2.06
N SER A 30 7.35 14.04 2.74
CA SER A 30 6.28 14.87 2.18
C SER A 30 6.54 16.33 2.52
N GLY A 31 6.73 17.19 1.52
CA GLY A 31 7.13 18.57 1.71
C GLY A 31 8.46 18.72 2.49
N GLY A 32 9.40 17.81 2.26
CA GLY A 32 10.68 17.75 2.97
C GLY A 32 10.64 17.09 4.35
N ALA A 33 9.45 16.89 4.95
CA ALA A 33 9.31 16.26 6.26
C ALA A 33 9.32 14.71 6.11
N PRO A 34 10.15 13.98 6.89
CA PRO A 34 10.17 12.52 6.85
C PRO A 34 8.80 11.93 7.23
N LEU A 35 8.32 10.98 6.43
CA LEU A 35 7.18 10.14 6.80
C LEU A 35 7.62 9.16 7.91
N ASN A 36 6.70 8.80 8.80
CA ASN A 36 6.98 7.94 9.93
C ASN A 36 6.08 6.68 9.94
N GLY A 37 6.54 5.61 10.57
CA GLY A 37 5.79 4.35 10.74
C GLY A 37 4.93 4.33 12.00
N ILE A 38 4.58 5.48 12.55
CA ILE A 38 3.74 5.55 13.75
C ILE A 38 2.29 5.47 13.29
N ALA A 39 1.54 4.50 13.81
CA ALA A 39 0.13 4.37 13.51
C ALA A 39 -0.61 5.68 13.84
N PRO A 40 -1.52 6.15 12.96
CA PRO A 40 -2.23 7.39 13.22
C PRO A 40 -3.07 7.27 14.50
N SER A 41 -3.17 8.35 15.24
CA SER A 41 -4.15 8.45 16.35
C SER A 41 -5.58 8.38 15.76
N PRO A 42 -6.61 8.04 16.58
CA PRO A 42 -8.00 8.12 16.14
C PRO A 42 -8.28 9.46 15.49
N THR A 43 -8.41 9.47 14.15
CA THR A 43 -8.47 10.71 13.37
C THR A 43 -8.93 10.43 11.95
N SER A 44 -9.54 11.44 11.35
CA SER A 44 -9.85 11.47 9.92
C SER A 44 -8.63 11.82 9.05
N ASN A 45 -7.47 12.09 9.64
CA ASN A 45 -6.25 12.51 8.95
C ASN A 45 -5.08 11.57 9.22
N ILE A 46 -4.50 11.02 8.17
CA ILE A 46 -3.28 10.19 8.23
C ILE A 46 -2.03 11.02 8.59
N GLY A 47 -1.99 12.29 8.22
CA GLY A 47 -0.82 13.15 8.46
C GLY A 47 0.45 12.60 7.82
N LEU A 48 1.52 12.47 8.62
CA LEU A 48 2.81 11.91 8.21
C LEU A 48 2.91 10.39 8.43
N ALA A 49 1.85 9.74 8.92
CA ALA A 49 1.83 8.30 9.08
C ALA A 49 1.88 7.61 7.71
N PHE A 50 2.74 6.61 7.60
CA PHE A 50 2.94 5.86 6.37
C PHE A 50 3.53 4.49 6.69
N ASP A 51 2.81 3.45 6.35
CA ASP A 51 3.24 2.06 6.49
C ASP A 51 3.46 1.44 5.11
N PRO A 52 4.70 1.53 4.58
CA PRO A 52 5.00 1.08 3.24
C PRO A 52 5.08 -0.44 3.16
N GLU A 53 4.29 -1.05 2.27
CA GLU A 53 4.23 -2.49 2.06
C GLU A 53 4.77 -2.87 0.68
N GLY A 54 3.99 -2.73 -0.37
CA GLY A 54 4.41 -3.01 -1.73
C GLY A 54 5.18 -1.84 -2.36
N LEU A 55 6.22 -2.15 -3.14
CA LEU A 55 7.00 -1.16 -3.89
C LEU A 55 7.18 -1.63 -5.33
N VAL A 56 6.90 -0.74 -6.28
CA VAL A 56 7.21 -0.95 -7.70
C VAL A 56 7.84 0.32 -8.29
N ILE A 57 8.67 0.12 -9.32
CA ILE A 57 9.26 1.22 -10.08
C ILE A 57 8.44 1.41 -11.36
N ASN A 58 7.97 2.62 -11.61
CA ASN A 58 7.31 2.92 -12.86
C ASN A 58 8.35 2.92 -14.01
N PRO A 59 8.24 2.01 -14.98
CA PRO A 59 9.24 1.88 -16.04
C PRO A 59 9.32 3.10 -16.98
N LYS A 60 8.29 3.94 -17.01
CA LYS A 60 8.27 5.16 -17.82
C LYS A 60 8.94 6.35 -17.15
N THR A 61 8.69 6.53 -15.88
CA THR A 61 9.11 7.73 -15.13
C THR A 61 10.32 7.48 -14.24
N GLY A 62 10.54 6.22 -13.86
CA GLY A 62 11.52 5.82 -12.87
C GLY A 62 11.16 6.22 -11.43
N THR A 63 9.92 6.70 -11.20
CA THR A 63 9.40 7.00 -9.86
C THR A 63 9.06 5.72 -9.11
N PHE A 64 8.99 5.82 -7.79
CA PHE A 64 8.56 4.72 -6.93
C PHE A 64 7.06 4.85 -6.67
N LEU A 65 6.30 3.78 -6.89
CA LEU A 65 4.95 3.63 -6.38
C LEU A 65 5.02 2.72 -5.16
N VAL A 66 4.43 3.16 -4.06
CA VAL A 66 4.46 2.45 -2.78
C VAL A 66 3.06 2.37 -2.22
N SER A 67 2.61 1.17 -1.85
CA SER A 67 1.33 0.98 -1.16
C SER A 67 1.46 1.27 0.33
N ASP A 68 0.33 1.66 0.94
CA ASP A 68 0.25 2.12 2.31
C ASP A 68 -0.82 1.31 3.07
N GLU A 69 -0.43 0.74 4.19
CA GLU A 69 -1.34 -0.06 5.01
C GLU A 69 -2.24 0.80 5.91
N TYR A 70 -1.74 1.91 6.44
CA TYR A 70 -2.52 2.78 7.31
C TYR A 70 -3.64 3.50 6.56
N GLY A 71 -3.30 4.19 5.48
CA GLY A 71 -4.30 4.69 4.56
C GLY A 71 -4.31 3.79 3.32
N PRO A 72 -5.45 3.21 2.89
CA PRO A 72 -5.43 2.34 1.72
C PRO A 72 -5.12 3.17 0.48
N SER A 73 -3.88 3.60 0.34
CA SER A 73 -3.42 4.52 -0.69
C SER A 73 -2.22 3.97 -1.45
N VAL A 74 -2.01 4.46 -2.66
CA VAL A 74 -0.76 4.31 -3.39
C VAL A 74 -0.12 5.68 -3.48
N ARG A 75 1.12 5.80 -3.03
CA ARG A 75 1.88 7.05 -3.05
C ARG A 75 3.00 6.98 -4.07
N GLU A 76 3.14 8.01 -4.87
CA GLU A 76 4.21 8.13 -5.85
C GLU A 76 5.31 9.04 -5.32
N PHE A 77 6.53 8.51 -5.31
CA PHE A 77 7.71 9.22 -4.82
C PHE A 77 8.74 9.42 -5.93
N SER A 78 9.48 10.52 -5.85
CA SER A 78 10.68 10.73 -6.64
C SER A 78 11.76 9.71 -6.27
N ARG A 79 12.81 9.62 -7.06
CA ARG A 79 13.98 8.79 -6.74
C ARG A 79 14.69 9.19 -5.44
N SER A 80 14.55 10.45 -5.03
CA SER A 80 15.09 10.96 -3.76
C SER A 80 14.13 10.80 -2.57
N GLY A 81 12.97 10.16 -2.77
CA GLY A 81 12.00 9.85 -1.72
C GLY A 81 11.00 10.97 -1.42
N GLU A 82 10.97 12.04 -2.19
CA GLU A 82 9.97 13.10 -2.01
C GLU A 82 8.63 12.67 -2.61
N LEU A 83 7.53 12.81 -1.85
CA LEU A 83 6.18 12.54 -2.28
C LEU A 83 5.80 13.48 -3.42
N LEU A 84 5.46 12.93 -4.58
CA LEU A 84 5.01 13.67 -5.75
C LEU A 84 3.49 13.78 -5.77
N ARG A 85 2.79 12.70 -5.43
CA ARG A 85 1.32 12.65 -5.29
C ARG A 85 0.86 11.40 -4.58
N THR A 86 -0.38 11.45 -4.07
CA THR A 86 -1.12 10.29 -3.60
C THR A 86 -2.21 9.97 -4.61
N TYR A 87 -2.34 8.70 -4.99
CA TYR A 87 -3.40 8.24 -5.88
C TYR A 87 -4.75 8.26 -5.16
N THR A 88 -5.82 8.55 -5.90
CA THR A 88 -7.15 8.69 -5.32
C THR A 88 -7.70 7.32 -4.88
N THR A 89 -7.77 7.12 -3.58
CA THR A 89 -8.39 5.93 -3.00
C THR A 89 -9.88 5.92 -3.27
N PRO A 90 -10.46 4.79 -3.76
CA PRO A 90 -11.90 4.64 -3.85
C PRO A 90 -12.58 4.81 -2.49
N ASP A 91 -13.66 5.55 -2.45
CA ASP A 91 -14.32 5.98 -1.21
C ASP A 91 -14.81 4.80 -0.35
N ASN A 92 -15.24 3.71 -0.98
CA ASN A 92 -15.66 2.50 -0.28
C ASN A 92 -14.55 1.77 0.48
N LEU A 93 -13.28 2.06 0.19
CA LEU A 93 -12.13 1.47 0.90
C LEU A 93 -11.72 2.28 2.12
N VAL A 94 -12.12 3.54 2.20
CA VAL A 94 -11.80 4.41 3.33
C VAL A 94 -12.50 3.90 4.58
N PRO A 95 -11.78 3.62 5.68
CA PRO A 95 -12.39 3.16 6.92
C PRO A 95 -13.24 4.27 7.54
N ARG A 96 -14.51 3.96 7.85
CA ARG A 96 -15.48 4.93 8.37
C ARG A 96 -16.25 4.39 9.56
N ASP A 97 -16.55 5.28 10.50
CA ASP A 97 -17.50 5.00 11.58
C ASP A 97 -18.97 4.96 11.06
N ALA A 98 -19.91 4.64 11.95
CA ALA A 98 -21.33 4.59 11.61
C ALA A 98 -21.92 5.94 11.20
N GLY A 99 -21.27 7.04 11.55
CA GLY A 99 -21.62 8.41 11.13
C GLY A 99 -21.01 8.79 9.77
N GLY A 100 -20.20 7.92 9.17
CA GLY A 100 -19.53 8.17 7.89
C GLY A 100 -18.21 8.93 8.01
N THR A 101 -17.73 9.22 9.22
CA THR A 101 -16.47 9.93 9.45
C THR A 101 -15.29 8.98 9.24
N PRO A 102 -14.26 9.36 8.44
CA PRO A 102 -13.05 8.56 8.32
C PRO A 102 -12.35 8.35 9.66
N ASN A 103 -11.94 7.10 9.93
CA ASN A 103 -11.16 6.76 11.12
C ASN A 103 -10.13 5.69 10.77
N PHE A 104 -8.88 6.10 10.67
CA PHE A 104 -7.77 5.24 10.22
C PHE A 104 -7.09 4.46 11.34
N ALA A 105 -7.39 4.76 12.59
CA ALA A 105 -6.61 4.31 13.72
C ALA A 105 -7.10 3.02 14.38
N SER A 106 -8.39 2.68 14.25
CA SER A 106 -8.97 1.54 14.94
C SER A 106 -10.23 1.02 14.25
N ASP A 107 -10.43 -0.30 14.29
CA ASP A 107 -11.72 -0.90 13.89
C ASP A 107 -12.83 -0.60 14.89
N ALA A 108 -12.49 -0.21 16.12
CA ALA A 108 -13.46 0.15 17.13
C ALA A 108 -14.31 1.36 16.68
N GLY A 109 -15.60 1.15 16.51
CA GLY A 109 -16.52 2.14 16.01
C GLY A 109 -16.60 2.24 14.47
N ASN A 110 -15.70 1.61 13.72
CA ASN A 110 -15.79 1.55 12.27
C ASN A 110 -16.82 0.52 11.82
N SER A 111 -17.56 0.83 10.77
CA SER A 111 -18.61 -0.02 10.20
C SER A 111 -18.37 -0.39 8.74
N ALA A 112 -17.46 0.30 8.06
CA ALA A 112 -17.19 0.10 6.63
C ALA A 112 -15.72 0.36 6.28
N GLY A 113 -15.35 -0.06 5.10
CA GLY A 113 -14.03 0.14 4.52
C GLY A 113 -12.98 -0.88 5.00
N LYS A 114 -11.71 -0.57 4.76
CA LYS A 114 -10.59 -1.43 5.14
C LYS A 114 -10.53 -1.61 6.64
N ARG A 115 -10.04 -2.75 7.10
CA ARG A 115 -9.77 -3.00 8.52
C ARG A 115 -8.50 -2.28 8.94
N THR A 116 -8.39 -1.98 10.25
CA THR A 116 -7.17 -1.39 10.83
C THR A 116 -5.97 -2.29 10.55
N ASN A 117 -4.86 -1.69 10.15
CA ASN A 117 -3.64 -2.41 9.77
C ASN A 117 -3.90 -3.52 8.75
N ARG A 118 -4.77 -3.25 7.75
CA ARG A 118 -5.17 -4.14 6.67
C ARG A 118 -5.45 -3.34 5.39
N GLY A 119 -4.57 -2.36 5.11
CA GLY A 119 -4.66 -1.54 3.91
C GLY A 119 -4.14 -2.24 2.66
N PHE A 120 -3.47 -1.50 1.78
CA PHE A 120 -2.88 -2.06 0.60
C PHE A 120 -1.53 -2.72 0.91
N GLU A 121 -1.46 -4.03 0.75
CA GLU A 121 -0.26 -4.85 0.87
C GLU A 121 0.39 -5.06 -0.50
N GLY A 122 -0.29 -5.81 -1.36
CA GLY A 122 0.23 -6.15 -2.68
C GLY A 122 0.20 -4.95 -3.62
N LEU A 123 1.29 -4.75 -4.36
CA LEU A 123 1.37 -3.73 -5.40
C LEU A 123 2.06 -4.30 -6.64
N ALA A 124 1.47 -4.07 -7.80
CA ALA A 124 2.05 -4.42 -9.09
C ALA A 124 1.85 -3.29 -10.10
N ILE A 125 2.67 -3.27 -11.15
CA ILE A 125 2.53 -2.32 -12.26
C ILE A 125 2.55 -3.08 -13.58
N SER A 126 1.76 -2.61 -14.56
CA SER A 126 1.79 -3.19 -15.90
C SER A 126 3.14 -2.95 -16.58
N PRO A 127 3.60 -3.86 -17.47
CA PRO A 127 4.91 -3.73 -18.13
C PRO A 127 5.10 -2.43 -18.89
N ASP A 128 3.99 -1.86 -19.40
CA ASP A 128 3.98 -0.58 -20.09
C ASP A 128 3.92 0.63 -19.15
N GLY A 129 3.89 0.41 -17.82
CA GLY A 129 3.80 1.45 -16.81
C GLY A 129 2.49 2.24 -16.79
N LYS A 130 1.45 1.78 -17.50
CA LYS A 130 0.19 2.52 -17.65
C LYS A 130 -0.75 2.34 -16.47
N TYR A 131 -0.74 1.15 -15.86
CA TYR A 131 -1.64 0.82 -14.76
C TYR A 131 -0.89 0.24 -13.57
N ALA A 132 -1.27 0.69 -12.37
CA ALA A 132 -0.89 0.06 -11.12
C ALA A 132 -2.08 -0.70 -10.53
N PHE A 133 -1.79 -1.77 -9.79
CA PHE A 133 -2.77 -2.61 -9.13
C PHE A 133 -2.38 -2.75 -7.68
N ALA A 134 -3.26 -2.35 -6.77
CA ALA A 134 -3.05 -2.51 -5.33
C ALA A 134 -4.13 -3.43 -4.75
N MET A 135 -3.74 -4.33 -3.88
CA MET A 135 -4.61 -5.31 -3.24
C MET A 135 -4.64 -5.08 -1.74
N LEU A 136 -5.85 -5.06 -1.15
CA LEU A 136 -5.99 -5.03 0.31
C LEU A 136 -5.44 -6.32 0.92
N GLN A 137 -5.04 -6.27 2.17
CA GLN A 137 -4.58 -7.45 2.93
C GLN A 137 -5.73 -8.39 3.26
N SER A 138 -6.93 -7.87 3.47
CA SER A 138 -8.09 -8.69 3.86
C SER A 138 -9.40 -8.10 3.36
N ALA A 139 -10.49 -8.85 3.53
CA ALA A 139 -11.84 -8.35 3.30
C ALA A 139 -12.13 -7.11 4.15
N MET A 140 -12.95 -6.20 3.62
CA MET A 140 -13.40 -5.00 4.31
C MET A 140 -14.38 -5.33 5.45
N LEU A 141 -14.56 -4.38 6.37
CA LEU A 141 -15.48 -4.53 7.52
C LEU A 141 -16.89 -4.87 7.08
N ASP A 142 -17.42 -4.14 6.12
CA ASP A 142 -18.76 -4.31 5.54
C ASP A 142 -18.86 -5.47 4.53
N GLU A 143 -17.75 -6.16 4.25
CA GLU A 143 -17.69 -7.38 3.41
C GLU A 143 -17.34 -8.63 4.22
N GLY A 144 -17.68 -8.65 5.50
CA GLY A 144 -17.49 -9.78 6.40
C GLY A 144 -16.23 -9.70 7.27
N GLY A 145 -15.44 -8.64 7.18
CA GLY A 145 -14.29 -8.40 8.04
C GLY A 145 -13.33 -9.58 8.08
N GLY A 146 -12.94 -10.00 9.29
CA GLY A 146 -12.02 -11.13 9.49
C GLY A 146 -12.52 -12.49 8.98
N ASN A 147 -13.82 -12.63 8.72
CA ASN A 147 -14.46 -13.84 8.17
C ASN A 147 -14.83 -13.68 6.69
N GLY A 148 -14.57 -12.54 6.09
CA GLY A 148 -14.86 -12.29 4.67
C GLY A 148 -14.02 -13.18 3.76
N SER A 149 -14.59 -13.52 2.61
CA SER A 149 -13.93 -14.35 1.59
C SER A 149 -13.63 -13.59 0.30
N ILE A 150 -13.95 -12.31 0.27
CA ILE A 150 -13.70 -11.45 -0.89
C ILE A 150 -12.70 -10.37 -0.49
N ASN A 151 -11.63 -10.26 -1.25
CA ASN A 151 -10.69 -9.17 -1.14
C ASN A 151 -10.82 -8.21 -2.33
N ARG A 152 -10.26 -7.03 -2.25
CA ARG A 152 -10.36 -5.99 -3.27
C ARG A 152 -9.01 -5.70 -3.91
N ILE A 153 -9.01 -5.67 -5.25
CA ILE A 153 -7.90 -5.17 -6.05
C ILE A 153 -8.37 -3.89 -6.73
N VAL A 154 -7.61 -2.82 -6.57
CA VAL A 154 -7.87 -1.53 -7.25
C VAL A 154 -6.88 -1.36 -8.39
N LYS A 155 -7.40 -0.99 -9.57
CA LYS A 155 -6.63 -0.60 -10.73
C LYS A 155 -6.57 0.92 -10.81
N PHE A 156 -5.37 1.46 -10.87
CA PHE A 156 -5.11 2.89 -11.03
C PHE A 156 -4.51 3.19 -12.40
N ASP A 157 -4.90 4.29 -13.01
CA ASP A 157 -4.20 4.89 -14.13
C ASP A 157 -3.00 5.68 -13.58
N THR A 158 -1.78 5.32 -14.00
CA THR A 158 -0.57 5.93 -13.46
C THR A 158 -0.33 7.35 -13.95
N ALA A 159 -0.92 7.76 -15.07
CA ALA A 159 -0.79 9.13 -15.56
C ALA A 159 -1.63 10.11 -14.73
N THR A 160 -2.83 9.70 -14.34
CA THR A 160 -3.76 10.54 -13.59
C THR A 160 -3.74 10.30 -12.07
N GLY A 161 -3.33 9.11 -11.62
CA GLY A 161 -3.45 8.67 -10.23
C GLY A 161 -4.89 8.33 -9.82
N GLN A 162 -5.82 8.22 -10.77
CA GLN A 162 -7.21 7.90 -10.50
C GLN A 162 -7.45 6.40 -10.50
N ALA A 163 -8.32 5.94 -9.60
CA ALA A 163 -8.84 4.57 -9.66
C ALA A 163 -9.76 4.45 -10.89
N VAL A 164 -9.46 3.47 -11.74
CA VAL A 164 -10.21 3.20 -12.99
C VAL A 164 -10.91 1.85 -12.99
N GLY A 165 -10.81 1.10 -11.90
CA GLY A 165 -11.51 -0.16 -11.71
C GLY A 165 -11.25 -0.77 -10.36
N GLN A 166 -12.22 -1.57 -9.89
CA GLN A 166 -12.08 -2.43 -8.72
C GLN A 166 -12.50 -3.85 -9.10
N TYR A 167 -11.78 -4.83 -8.57
CA TYR A 167 -12.03 -6.24 -8.80
C TYR A 167 -12.20 -6.97 -7.48
N ALA A 168 -13.16 -7.89 -7.44
CA ALA A 168 -13.33 -8.82 -6.34
C ALA A 168 -12.41 -10.03 -6.55
N TYR A 169 -11.61 -10.35 -5.55
CA TYR A 169 -10.77 -11.54 -5.52
C TYR A 169 -11.28 -12.51 -4.45
N SER A 170 -11.69 -13.71 -4.88
CA SER A 170 -12.14 -14.74 -3.96
C SER A 170 -10.95 -15.40 -3.27
N MET A 171 -10.87 -15.26 -1.96
CA MET A 171 -9.86 -15.91 -1.13
C MET A 171 -10.29 -17.34 -0.81
N LYS A 172 -9.36 -18.30 -0.90
CA LYS A 172 -9.61 -19.64 -0.34
C LYS A 172 -9.70 -19.52 1.18
N ARG A 173 -10.78 -20.04 1.78
CA ARG A 173 -10.83 -20.30 3.21
C ARG A 173 -9.88 -21.46 3.53
N GLY A 174 -8.62 -21.19 3.69
CA GLY A 174 -7.69 -22.07 4.37
C GLY A 174 -7.89 -21.84 5.86
N GLY A 175 -8.06 -22.90 6.64
CA GLY A 175 -8.33 -22.79 8.07
C GLY A 175 -7.34 -21.81 8.72
N GLN A 176 -7.86 -20.78 9.33
CA GLN A 176 -7.16 -19.75 10.13
C GLN A 176 -5.91 -19.10 9.50
N GLY A 177 -5.64 -19.30 8.23
CA GLY A 177 -4.59 -18.62 7.52
C GLY A 177 -5.05 -17.20 7.16
N GLN A 178 -4.56 -16.24 7.87
CA GLN A 178 -4.51 -14.87 7.37
C GLN A 178 -3.52 -14.90 6.21
N GLY A 179 -3.97 -14.48 5.02
CA GLY A 179 -3.14 -14.34 3.84
C GLY A 179 -2.12 -13.24 4.00
#